data_72ec5bfe7b9f0e9cec6fc36030ecde65
#
_entry.id   72ec5bfe7b9f0e9cec6fc36030ecde65
#
_cell.length_a   1.000
_cell.length_b   1.000
_cell.length_c   1.000
_cell.angle_alpha   90.00
_cell.angle_beta   90.00
_cell.angle_gamma   90.00
#
_symmetry.space_group_name_H-M   'P 1'
#
loop_
_entity.id
_entity.type
_entity.pdbx_description
1 polymer ?
#
loop_
_entity_poly.entity_id
_entity_poly.type
_entity_poly.pdbx_seq_one_letter_code
_entity_poly.pdbx_strand_id
1 'polypeptide(L)'
;MDKLTRQQQTRYLFARAAFGATPAELDEASRKPLRKVVRQLFTDSKEVTPLRVVEADEIETKKQLKGLFRQGQLDRDMLKERIRDNAEKVRDLNLQWLDRMSTGKAALREKMALFWHGHFACRTQGRNPLFMQQYANTLRQNALGKFGDLLMAVSKEPAMLQFLNNQQNRKNAPNENFAREVMELFTLGRGNYSEHDIKEAARAFTGWQFTPEGQFVFRPQVHDEGEKTIFGKAGAFVGEDVIAMLLENRQTARFITAKIYRFFVNETEDKKQVDELAKQFYKSSYDITGLMESIF
;
A
#
# COMPACT_ATOMS: atom_id res chain seq x y z
N MET A 1 -27.15 -28.25 -6.15
CA MET A 1 -26.78 -27.34 -5.03
C MET A 1 -27.98 -26.44 -4.75
N ASP A 2 -28.51 -26.47 -3.54
CA ASP A 2 -29.59 -25.57 -3.15
C ASP A 2 -29.14 -24.12 -3.23
N LYS A 3 -30.04 -23.25 -3.72
CA LYS A 3 -29.75 -21.80 -3.79
C LYS A 3 -29.61 -21.25 -2.36
N LEU A 4 -28.52 -20.54 -2.11
CA LEU A 4 -28.30 -19.86 -0.82
C LEU A 4 -29.47 -18.94 -0.50
N THR A 5 -29.93 -18.97 0.75
CA THR A 5 -30.92 -18.02 1.26
C THR A 5 -30.38 -16.60 1.21
N ARG A 6 -31.23 -15.58 1.25
CA ARG A 6 -30.83 -14.17 1.29
C ARG A 6 -29.91 -13.88 2.48
N GLN A 7 -30.22 -14.43 3.64
CA GLN A 7 -29.42 -14.27 4.85
C GLN A 7 -28.02 -14.88 4.67
N GLN A 8 -27.92 -16.07 4.08
CA GLN A 8 -26.64 -16.70 3.78
C GLN A 8 -25.83 -15.86 2.78
N GLN A 9 -26.45 -15.38 1.70
CA GLN A 9 -25.77 -14.50 0.72
C GLN A 9 -25.23 -13.23 1.39
N THR A 10 -26.02 -12.58 2.23
CA THR A 10 -25.63 -11.37 2.96
C THR A 10 -24.48 -11.66 3.93
N ARG A 11 -24.55 -12.76 4.67
CA ARG A 11 -23.47 -13.20 5.57
C ARG A 11 -22.16 -13.44 4.81
N TYR A 12 -22.22 -14.10 3.65
CA TYR A 12 -21.03 -14.29 2.80
C TYR A 12 -20.48 -12.96 2.28
N LEU A 13 -21.33 -12.03 1.88
CA LEU A 13 -20.90 -10.70 1.45
C LEU A 13 -20.13 -9.98 2.55
N PHE A 14 -20.69 -9.88 3.77
CA PHE A 14 -20.02 -9.20 4.87
C PHE A 14 -18.75 -9.90 5.35
N ALA A 15 -18.68 -11.22 5.29
CA ALA A 15 -17.46 -11.96 5.60
C ALA A 15 -16.31 -11.64 4.63
N ARG A 16 -16.62 -11.36 3.34
CA ARG A 16 -15.64 -11.08 2.29
C ARG A 16 -15.36 -9.60 2.13
N ALA A 17 -16.38 -8.76 2.03
CA ALA A 17 -16.28 -7.33 1.76
C ALA A 17 -16.05 -6.48 3.03
N ALA A 18 -16.22 -7.06 4.21
CA ALA A 18 -16.07 -6.43 5.51
C ALA A 18 -15.33 -7.35 6.50
N PHE A 19 -15.50 -7.14 7.78
CA PHE A 19 -14.94 -7.96 8.87
C PHE A 19 -16.02 -8.81 9.59
N GLY A 20 -17.14 -9.04 8.94
CA GLY A 20 -18.33 -9.64 9.47
C GLY A 20 -19.45 -8.62 9.65
N ALA A 21 -20.52 -9.02 10.32
CA ALA A 21 -21.61 -8.15 10.74
C ALA A 21 -22.28 -8.76 11.98
N THR A 22 -22.87 -7.91 12.81
CA THR A 22 -23.68 -8.33 13.94
C THR A 22 -24.98 -9.00 13.47
N PRO A 23 -25.65 -9.81 14.30
CA PRO A 23 -26.96 -10.39 13.96
C PRO A 23 -27.98 -9.34 13.52
N ALA A 24 -28.04 -8.19 14.18
CA ALA A 24 -28.95 -7.09 13.85
C ALA A 24 -28.66 -6.49 12.47
N GLU A 25 -27.38 -6.24 12.13
CA GLU A 25 -26.97 -5.76 10.81
C GLU A 25 -27.28 -6.79 9.72
N LEU A 26 -27.07 -8.08 9.96
CA LEU A 26 -27.41 -9.15 9.03
C LEU A 26 -28.90 -9.22 8.77
N ASP A 27 -29.72 -9.11 9.79
CA ASP A 27 -31.19 -9.12 9.66
C ASP A 27 -31.68 -7.90 8.87
N GLU A 28 -31.18 -6.70 9.18
CA GLU A 28 -31.52 -5.50 8.44
C GLU A 28 -31.08 -5.58 6.96
N ALA A 29 -29.84 -5.99 6.70
CA ALA A 29 -29.29 -6.09 5.37
C ALA A 29 -30.01 -7.16 4.53
N SER A 30 -30.40 -8.30 5.14
CA SER A 30 -31.09 -9.40 4.47
C SER A 30 -32.48 -9.03 3.96
N ARG A 31 -33.11 -8.00 4.52
CA ARG A 31 -34.40 -7.46 4.05
C ARG A 31 -34.24 -6.63 2.77
N LYS A 32 -33.03 -6.21 2.42
CA LYS A 32 -32.72 -5.39 1.23
C LYS A 32 -32.27 -6.30 0.06
N PRO A 33 -32.49 -5.92 -1.21
CA PRO A 33 -31.88 -6.61 -2.34
C PRO A 33 -30.35 -6.58 -2.21
N LEU A 34 -29.65 -7.71 -2.49
CA LEU A 34 -28.20 -7.84 -2.32
C LEU A 34 -27.44 -6.72 -3.03
N ARG A 35 -27.86 -6.36 -4.25
CA ARG A 35 -27.32 -5.25 -5.04
C ARG A 35 -27.36 -3.89 -4.30
N LYS A 36 -28.36 -3.66 -3.47
CA LYS A 36 -28.44 -2.44 -2.63
C LYS A 36 -27.46 -2.51 -1.47
N VAL A 37 -27.28 -3.69 -0.89
CA VAL A 37 -26.28 -3.90 0.19
C VAL A 37 -24.87 -3.69 -0.33
N VAL A 38 -24.52 -4.28 -1.49
CA VAL A 38 -23.25 -4.06 -2.17
C VAL A 38 -23.02 -2.56 -2.42
N ARG A 39 -23.98 -1.88 -3.05
CA ARG A 39 -23.87 -0.43 -3.32
C ARG A 39 -23.68 0.39 -2.05
N GLN A 40 -24.31 0.00 -0.95
CA GLN A 40 -24.17 0.69 0.34
C GLN A 40 -22.74 0.55 0.87
N LEU A 41 -22.12 -0.66 0.81
CA LEU A 41 -20.72 -0.87 1.20
C LEU A 41 -19.75 0.07 0.47
N PHE A 42 -19.94 0.27 -0.84
CA PHE A 42 -19.14 1.23 -1.60
C PHE A 42 -19.42 2.68 -1.21
N THR A 43 -20.67 3.03 -1.01
CA THR A 43 -21.06 4.40 -0.61
C THR A 43 -20.49 4.77 0.74
N ASP A 44 -20.61 3.89 1.73
CA ASP A 44 -20.10 4.09 3.08
C ASP A 44 -18.57 4.14 3.12
N SER A 45 -17.93 3.54 2.11
CA SER A 45 -16.46 3.49 1.97
C SER A 45 -15.85 4.67 1.19
N LYS A 46 -16.63 5.71 0.84
CA LYS A 46 -16.10 6.88 0.12
C LYS A 46 -15.26 7.79 1.01
N GLU A 47 -15.67 7.98 2.24
CA GLU A 47 -14.99 8.87 3.18
C GLU A 47 -13.87 8.14 3.92
N VAL A 48 -12.79 8.86 4.19
CA VAL A 48 -11.62 8.36 4.93
C VAL A 48 -11.33 9.31 6.07
N THR A 49 -11.51 8.83 7.30
CA THR A 49 -11.02 9.55 8.47
C THR A 49 -9.58 9.11 8.76
N PRO A 50 -8.57 10.00 8.71
CA PRO A 50 -7.19 9.63 8.97
C PRO A 50 -6.99 9.02 10.36
N LEU A 51 -6.03 8.10 10.48
CA LEU A 51 -5.50 7.67 11.76
C LEU A 51 -4.53 8.75 12.27
N ARG A 52 -4.59 9.09 13.56
CA ARG A 52 -3.75 10.12 14.18
C ARG A 52 -3.31 9.67 15.55
N VAL A 53 -2.02 9.41 15.69
CA VAL A 53 -1.36 9.06 16.96
C VAL A 53 -0.13 9.92 17.22
N VAL A 54 0.32 10.67 16.21
CA VAL A 54 1.44 11.59 16.30
C VAL A 54 1.28 12.72 15.27
N GLU A 55 1.63 13.94 15.67
CA GLU A 55 1.76 15.07 14.75
C GLU A 55 3.21 15.19 14.26
N ALA A 56 3.40 15.78 13.08
CA ALA A 56 4.73 15.83 12.45
C ALA A 56 5.73 16.68 13.23
N ASP A 57 5.27 17.71 13.94
CA ASP A 57 6.05 18.61 14.77
C ASP A 57 6.48 17.99 16.11
N GLU A 58 5.81 16.94 16.58
CA GLU A 58 6.20 16.18 17.78
C GLU A 58 7.46 15.33 17.57
N ILE A 59 7.88 15.11 16.31
CA ILE A 59 9.02 14.25 16.01
C ILE A 59 10.29 15.07 15.88
N GLU A 60 11.15 14.95 16.90
CA GLU A 60 12.49 15.50 16.83
C GLU A 60 13.34 14.80 15.77
N THR A 61 13.97 15.58 14.93
CA THR A 61 14.86 15.10 13.88
C THR A 61 16.12 14.45 14.47
N LYS A 62 16.76 13.55 13.69
CA LYS A 62 18.06 12.97 14.08
C LYS A 62 19.12 14.05 14.37
N LYS A 63 19.03 15.22 13.76
CA LYS A 63 19.95 16.34 13.96
C LYS A 63 19.72 17.00 15.31
N GLN A 64 18.45 17.22 15.68
CA GLN A 64 18.06 17.74 16.99
C GLN A 64 18.48 16.79 18.10
N LEU A 65 18.18 15.48 17.96
CA LEU A 65 18.60 14.45 18.91
C LEU A 65 20.11 14.38 19.09
N LYS A 66 20.89 14.44 17.99
CA LYS A 66 22.35 14.51 18.08
C LYS A 66 22.83 15.81 18.75
N GLY A 67 22.14 16.92 18.51
CA GLY A 67 22.41 18.20 19.17
C GLY A 67 22.21 18.10 20.68
N LEU A 68 21.05 17.58 21.11
CA LEU A 68 20.70 17.36 22.51
C LEU A 68 21.69 16.42 23.21
N PHE A 69 22.09 15.32 22.53
CA PHE A 69 23.09 14.39 23.05
C PHE A 69 24.48 15.07 23.27
N ARG A 70 24.93 15.86 22.28
CA ARG A 70 26.20 16.59 22.35
C ARG A 70 26.21 17.68 23.47
N GLN A 71 25.04 18.24 23.77
CA GLN A 71 24.85 19.22 24.82
C GLN A 71 24.63 18.60 26.19
N GLY A 72 24.67 17.24 26.29
CA GLY A 72 24.40 16.53 27.56
C GLY A 72 22.94 16.62 28.02
N GLN A 73 22.04 17.07 27.12
CA GLN A 73 20.60 17.21 27.40
C GLN A 73 19.80 15.91 27.09
N LEU A 74 20.45 14.92 26.49
CA LEU A 74 19.86 13.62 26.19
C LEU A 74 20.80 12.54 26.71
N ASP A 75 20.39 11.81 27.72
CA ASP A 75 21.10 10.64 28.23
C ASP A 75 20.53 9.31 27.67
N ARG A 76 21.11 8.18 28.09
CA ARG A 76 20.72 6.85 27.66
C ARG A 76 19.30 6.48 28.12
N ASP A 77 18.86 6.96 29.25
CA ASP A 77 17.57 6.58 29.81
C ASP A 77 16.44 7.37 29.12
N MET A 78 16.64 8.64 28.82
CA MET A 78 15.75 9.43 27.97
C MET A 78 15.63 8.82 26.57
N LEU A 79 16.72 8.30 26.00
CA LEU A 79 16.66 7.61 24.70
C LEU A 79 15.84 6.32 24.77
N LYS A 80 15.97 5.52 25.84
CA LYS A 80 15.15 4.32 26.05
C LYS A 80 13.67 4.67 26.21
N GLU A 81 13.36 5.71 26.99
CA GLU A 81 12.00 6.20 27.18
C GLU A 81 11.36 6.59 25.85
N ARG A 82 12.07 7.32 24.98
CA ARG A 82 11.59 7.67 23.63
C ARG A 82 11.35 6.47 22.73
N ILE A 83 12.24 5.48 22.78
CA ILE A 83 12.04 4.23 22.02
C ILE A 83 10.76 3.52 22.50
N ARG A 84 10.51 3.56 23.80
CA ARG A 84 9.29 3.01 24.40
C ARG A 84 8.05 3.80 23.98
N ASP A 85 8.07 5.12 24.07
CA ASP A 85 6.99 6.02 23.63
C ASP A 85 6.65 5.81 22.15
N ASN A 86 7.66 5.78 21.27
CA ASN A 86 7.47 5.47 19.86
C ASN A 86 6.82 4.09 19.64
N ALA A 87 7.19 3.09 20.46
CA ALA A 87 6.59 1.77 20.37
C ALA A 87 5.13 1.77 20.82
N GLU A 88 4.80 2.55 21.86
CA GLU A 88 3.43 2.74 22.34
C GLU A 88 2.59 3.45 21.28
N LYS A 89 3.07 4.52 20.66
CA LYS A 89 2.39 5.22 19.56
C LYS A 89 2.12 4.31 18.35
N VAL A 90 3.07 3.44 17.98
CA VAL A 90 2.83 2.43 16.92
C VAL A 90 1.76 1.41 17.35
N ARG A 91 1.74 0.99 18.61
CA ARG A 91 0.68 0.12 19.15
C ARG A 91 -0.68 0.82 19.10
N ASP A 92 -0.74 2.08 19.51
CA ASP A 92 -1.98 2.87 19.48
C ASP A 92 -2.49 3.07 18.04
N LEU A 93 -1.60 3.26 17.08
CA LEU A 93 -1.94 3.30 15.66
C LEU A 93 -2.63 1.99 15.23
N ASN A 94 -2.09 0.85 15.62
CA ASN A 94 -2.67 -0.45 15.30
C ASN A 94 -4.03 -0.65 15.98
N LEU A 95 -4.16 -0.26 17.26
CA LEU A 95 -5.43 -0.34 17.99
C LEU A 95 -6.49 0.58 17.37
N GLN A 96 -6.12 1.82 17.02
CA GLN A 96 -7.02 2.74 16.34
C GLN A 96 -7.49 2.20 14.98
N TRP A 97 -6.59 1.53 14.23
CA TRP A 97 -6.99 0.92 12.96
C TRP A 97 -7.87 -0.31 13.16
N LEU A 98 -7.58 -1.16 14.13
CA LEU A 98 -8.46 -2.29 14.51
C LEU A 98 -9.85 -1.82 14.92
N ASP A 99 -9.94 -0.73 15.69
CA ASP A 99 -11.22 -0.12 16.03
C ASP A 99 -12.00 0.31 14.77
N ARG A 100 -11.34 0.98 13.80
CA ARG A 100 -11.95 1.33 12.51
C ARG A 100 -12.44 0.11 11.72
N MET A 101 -11.71 -1.00 11.77
CA MET A 101 -12.12 -2.26 11.12
C MET A 101 -13.35 -2.88 11.78
N SER A 102 -13.47 -2.79 13.11
CA SER A 102 -14.53 -3.44 13.89
C SER A 102 -15.80 -2.61 14.03
N THR A 103 -15.69 -1.28 14.09
CA THR A 103 -16.80 -0.37 14.38
C THR A 103 -17.08 0.62 13.25
N GLY A 104 -16.17 0.76 12.30
CA GLY A 104 -16.23 1.77 11.25
C GLY A 104 -17.24 1.43 10.15
N LYS A 105 -17.94 2.46 9.65
CA LYS A 105 -18.88 2.32 8.52
C LYS A 105 -18.16 1.97 7.19
N ALA A 106 -16.91 2.40 7.02
CA ALA A 106 -16.13 2.21 5.80
C ALA A 106 -15.48 0.80 5.69
N ALA A 107 -16.21 -0.25 6.05
CA ALA A 107 -15.68 -1.59 6.21
C ALA A 107 -14.99 -2.15 4.96
N LEU A 108 -15.53 -1.91 3.76
CA LEU A 108 -14.90 -2.35 2.51
C LEU A 108 -13.56 -1.63 2.27
N ARG A 109 -13.47 -0.34 2.54
CA ARG A 109 -12.22 0.40 2.44
C ARG A 109 -11.15 -0.14 3.39
N GLU A 110 -11.51 -0.37 4.65
CA GLU A 110 -10.57 -0.90 5.63
C GLU A 110 -10.13 -2.34 5.27
N LYS A 111 -11.05 -3.16 4.72
CA LYS A 111 -10.72 -4.51 4.23
C LYS A 111 -9.75 -4.46 3.04
N MET A 112 -9.97 -3.54 2.09
CA MET A 112 -9.06 -3.31 0.98
C MET A 112 -7.71 -2.75 1.46
N ALA A 113 -7.71 -1.81 2.41
CA ALA A 113 -6.48 -1.29 3.00
C ALA A 113 -5.67 -2.38 3.71
N LEU A 114 -6.33 -3.30 4.41
CA LEU A 114 -5.68 -4.47 5.01
C LEU A 114 -5.08 -5.39 3.95
N PHE A 115 -5.79 -5.63 2.84
CA PHE A 115 -5.24 -6.36 1.68
C PHE A 115 -3.97 -5.67 1.15
N TRP A 116 -4.02 -4.36 0.92
CA TRP A 116 -2.87 -3.59 0.44
C TRP A 116 -1.72 -3.56 1.45
N HIS A 117 -2.01 -3.52 2.74
CA HIS A 117 -0.98 -3.63 3.78
C HIS A 117 -0.23 -4.98 3.72
N GLY A 118 -0.94 -6.06 3.42
CA GLY A 118 -0.32 -7.36 3.18
C GLY A 118 0.44 -7.44 1.85
N HIS A 119 -0.05 -6.76 0.81
CA HIS A 119 0.58 -6.71 -0.52
C HIS A 119 1.87 -5.89 -0.54
N PHE A 120 1.84 -4.69 0.04
CA PHE A 120 2.97 -3.77 0.15
C PHE A 120 3.69 -3.90 1.50
N ALA A 121 3.81 -5.12 2.04
CA ALA A 121 4.35 -5.35 3.38
C ALA A 121 5.57 -4.48 3.69
N CYS A 122 5.48 -3.70 4.76
CA CYS A 122 6.49 -2.74 5.15
C CYS A 122 6.61 -2.68 6.67
N ARG A 123 7.82 -2.37 7.16
CA ARG A 123 8.06 -2.05 8.57
C ARG A 123 9.07 -0.91 8.68
N THR A 124 8.95 -0.08 9.70
CA THR A 124 9.98 0.92 9.98
C THR A 124 11.08 0.36 10.86
N GLN A 125 12.32 0.76 10.54
CA GLN A 125 13.45 0.60 11.44
C GLN A 125 13.34 1.64 12.57
N GLY A 126 13.49 1.19 13.84
CA GLY A 126 13.42 2.07 14.99
C GLY A 126 12.02 2.56 15.36
N ARG A 127 10.97 1.90 14.86
CA ARG A 127 9.57 2.17 15.22
C ARG A 127 9.21 3.65 15.11
N ASN A 128 9.43 4.25 13.92
CA ASN A 128 9.01 5.63 13.66
C ASN A 128 7.48 5.68 13.50
N PRO A 129 6.74 6.21 14.49
CA PRO A 129 5.28 6.22 14.45
C PRO A 129 4.72 7.13 13.35
N LEU A 130 5.39 8.24 13.02
CA LEU A 130 4.97 9.14 11.95
C LEU A 130 4.97 8.43 10.59
N PHE A 131 6.07 7.74 10.26
CA PHE A 131 6.18 7.04 8.98
C PHE A 131 5.16 5.91 8.86
N MET A 132 4.89 5.19 9.96
CA MET A 132 3.85 4.15 9.96
C MET A 132 2.44 4.74 9.85
N GLN A 133 2.18 5.86 10.49
CA GLN A 133 0.90 6.57 10.39
C GLN A 133 0.66 7.09 8.96
N GLN A 134 1.66 7.73 8.34
CA GLN A 134 1.59 8.19 6.95
C GLN A 134 1.33 7.00 6.02
N TYR A 135 2.13 5.95 6.13
CA TYR A 135 2.00 4.74 5.33
C TYR A 135 0.61 4.09 5.44
N ALA A 136 0.10 3.89 6.66
CA ALA A 136 -1.25 3.34 6.86
C ALA A 136 -2.34 4.23 6.25
N ASN A 137 -2.23 5.54 6.41
CA ASN A 137 -3.18 6.49 5.83
C ASN A 137 -3.11 6.52 4.30
N THR A 138 -1.92 6.42 3.70
CA THR A 138 -1.74 6.33 2.25
C THR A 138 -2.41 5.08 1.68
N LEU A 139 -2.27 3.92 2.32
CA LEU A 139 -2.98 2.70 1.92
C LEU A 139 -4.50 2.87 2.03
N ARG A 140 -5.00 3.41 3.13
CA ARG A 140 -6.43 3.61 3.37
C ARG A 140 -7.05 4.62 2.41
N GLN A 141 -6.34 5.70 2.11
CA GLN A 141 -6.77 6.76 1.22
C GLN A 141 -6.93 6.26 -0.22
N ASN A 142 -5.97 5.47 -0.68
CA ASN A 142 -5.93 4.95 -2.06
C ASN A 142 -6.58 3.55 -2.21
N ALA A 143 -7.12 2.96 -1.14
CA ALA A 143 -7.56 1.57 -1.10
C ALA A 143 -8.57 1.18 -2.20
N LEU A 144 -9.43 2.10 -2.62
CA LEU A 144 -10.48 1.93 -3.63
C LEU A 144 -10.31 2.90 -4.83
N GLY A 145 -9.14 3.52 -4.97
CA GLY A 145 -8.80 4.41 -6.09
C GLY A 145 -8.24 3.65 -7.30
N LYS A 146 -7.31 4.29 -8.01
CA LYS A 146 -6.55 3.62 -9.09
C LYS A 146 -5.29 2.99 -8.53
N PHE A 147 -5.00 1.76 -8.97
CA PHE A 147 -3.81 1.05 -8.49
C PHE A 147 -2.50 1.77 -8.86
N GLY A 148 -2.46 2.46 -10.01
CA GLY A 148 -1.29 3.26 -10.39
C GLY A 148 -1.00 4.39 -9.40
N ASP A 149 -2.03 5.10 -8.93
CA ASP A 149 -1.91 6.15 -7.93
C ASP A 149 -1.47 5.57 -6.57
N LEU A 150 -2.03 4.45 -6.17
CA LEU A 150 -1.64 3.73 -4.97
C LEU A 150 -0.18 3.28 -5.02
N LEU A 151 0.24 2.65 -6.13
CA LEU A 151 1.61 2.19 -6.33
C LEU A 151 2.61 3.35 -6.26
N MET A 152 2.30 4.46 -6.94
CA MET A 152 3.13 5.68 -6.92
C MET A 152 3.22 6.26 -5.49
N ALA A 153 2.10 6.40 -4.81
CA ALA A 153 2.06 6.96 -3.46
C ALA A 153 2.85 6.09 -2.47
N VAL A 154 2.63 4.77 -2.47
CA VAL A 154 3.35 3.82 -1.60
C VAL A 154 4.84 3.79 -1.90
N SER A 155 5.23 3.88 -3.18
CA SER A 155 6.64 3.89 -3.59
C SER A 155 7.40 5.13 -3.09
N LYS A 156 6.69 6.23 -2.82
CA LYS A 156 7.26 7.48 -2.27
C LYS A 156 7.16 7.59 -0.76
N GLU A 157 6.51 6.63 -0.08
CA GLU A 157 6.40 6.64 1.38
C GLU A 157 7.75 6.49 2.06
N PRO A 158 8.08 7.32 3.07
CA PRO A 158 9.33 7.22 3.84
C PRO A 158 9.54 5.85 4.47
N ALA A 159 8.46 5.23 4.97
CA ALA A 159 8.50 3.89 5.53
C ALA A 159 9.00 2.88 4.50
N MET A 160 8.47 2.92 3.26
CA MET A 160 8.83 2.03 2.17
C MET A 160 10.25 2.26 1.67
N LEU A 161 10.62 3.53 1.41
CA LEU A 161 11.97 3.90 0.99
C LEU A 161 13.02 3.48 2.02
N GLN A 162 12.71 3.62 3.32
CA GLN A 162 13.58 3.17 4.41
C GLN A 162 13.66 1.64 4.48
N PHE A 163 12.53 0.95 4.39
CA PHE A 163 12.47 -0.51 4.50
C PHE A 163 13.25 -1.20 3.40
N LEU A 164 13.16 -0.69 2.17
CA LEU A 164 13.85 -1.23 1.00
C LEU A 164 15.20 -0.56 0.71
N ASN A 165 15.70 0.28 1.63
CA ASN A 165 16.99 0.98 1.56
C ASN A 165 17.17 1.89 0.34
N ASN A 166 16.08 2.36 -0.30
CA ASN A 166 16.19 3.21 -1.48
C ASN A 166 16.77 4.60 -1.16
N GLN A 167 16.66 5.11 0.07
CA GLN A 167 17.33 6.35 0.48
C GLN A 167 18.86 6.31 0.37
N GLN A 168 19.45 5.11 0.22
CA GLN A 168 20.87 4.89 -0.02
C GLN A 168 21.20 4.70 -1.50
N ASN A 169 20.18 4.56 -2.37
CA ASN A 169 20.34 4.32 -3.79
C ASN A 169 20.84 5.60 -4.50
N ARG A 170 22.06 5.57 -5.04
CA ARG A 170 22.77 6.71 -5.63
C ARG A 170 23.46 6.30 -6.92
N LYS A 171 23.67 7.23 -7.85
CA LYS A 171 24.33 7.01 -9.15
C LYS A 171 25.65 6.24 -9.09
N ASN A 172 26.45 6.45 -8.04
CA ASN A 172 27.77 5.79 -7.88
C ASN A 172 27.67 4.45 -7.12
N ALA A 173 26.53 4.12 -6.56
CA ALA A 173 26.26 2.88 -5.82
C ALA A 173 24.77 2.54 -5.90
N PRO A 174 24.28 2.13 -7.08
CA PRO A 174 22.88 1.72 -7.24
C PRO A 174 22.52 0.54 -6.32
N ASN A 175 21.32 0.60 -5.73
CA ASN A 175 20.78 -0.44 -4.87
C ASN A 175 19.54 -1.04 -5.53
N GLU A 176 19.60 -2.31 -5.86
CA GLU A 176 18.56 -3.01 -6.63
C GLU A 176 17.34 -3.41 -5.79
N ASN A 177 17.44 -3.40 -4.46
CA ASN A 177 16.43 -3.98 -3.59
C ASN A 177 15.03 -3.38 -3.84
N PHE A 178 14.94 -2.04 -3.87
CA PHE A 178 13.68 -1.36 -4.13
C PHE A 178 13.11 -1.68 -5.52
N ALA A 179 13.94 -1.60 -6.56
CA ALA A 179 13.52 -1.89 -7.93
C ALA A 179 13.03 -3.35 -8.08
N ARG A 180 13.74 -4.30 -7.47
CA ARG A 180 13.37 -5.71 -7.46
C ARG A 180 12.01 -5.93 -6.83
N GLU A 181 11.77 -5.38 -5.65
CA GLU A 181 10.49 -5.54 -4.95
C GLU A 181 9.32 -4.88 -5.70
N VAL A 182 9.54 -3.71 -6.29
CA VAL A 182 8.52 -3.04 -7.12
C VAL A 182 8.12 -3.90 -8.33
N MET A 183 9.10 -4.54 -8.99
CA MET A 183 8.84 -5.41 -10.13
C MET A 183 8.27 -6.77 -9.71
N GLU A 184 8.87 -7.40 -8.72
CA GLU A 184 8.56 -8.78 -8.35
C GLU A 184 7.33 -8.90 -7.47
N LEU A 185 7.30 -8.19 -6.33
CA LEU A 185 6.25 -8.37 -5.33
C LEU A 185 5.05 -7.45 -5.54
N PHE A 186 5.30 -6.26 -6.10
CA PHE A 186 4.25 -5.24 -6.18
C PHE A 186 3.53 -5.19 -7.53
N THR A 187 4.14 -5.69 -8.62
CA THR A 187 3.55 -5.55 -9.97
C THR A 187 3.54 -6.81 -10.83
N LEU A 188 4.69 -7.31 -11.26
CA LEU A 188 4.77 -8.31 -12.32
C LEU A 188 4.71 -9.76 -11.82
N GLY A 189 5.19 -10.02 -10.62
CA GLY A 189 5.49 -11.37 -10.15
C GLY A 189 6.81 -11.91 -10.72
N ARG A 190 7.32 -13.00 -10.13
CA ARG A 190 8.59 -13.61 -10.52
C ARG A 190 8.61 -14.04 -11.98
N GLY A 191 9.77 -13.87 -12.63
CA GLY A 191 10.03 -14.38 -13.97
C GLY A 191 9.47 -13.54 -15.12
N ASN A 192 8.90 -12.36 -14.84
CA ASN A 192 8.33 -11.46 -15.85
C ASN A 192 9.19 -10.21 -16.10
N TYR A 193 10.46 -10.28 -15.75
CA TYR A 193 11.49 -9.24 -15.93
C TYR A 193 12.86 -9.92 -16.00
N SER A 194 13.87 -9.22 -16.49
CA SER A 194 15.26 -9.66 -16.49
C SER A 194 16.06 -9.00 -15.34
N GLU A 195 17.21 -9.61 -14.98
CA GLU A 195 18.16 -8.98 -14.05
C GLU A 195 18.71 -7.65 -14.59
N HIS A 196 18.78 -7.50 -15.91
CA HIS A 196 19.14 -6.24 -16.55
C HIS A 196 18.09 -5.17 -16.29
N ASP A 197 16.78 -5.49 -16.43
CA ASP A 197 15.69 -4.54 -16.15
C ASP A 197 15.74 -4.05 -14.70
N ILE A 198 16.05 -4.94 -13.74
CA ILE A 198 16.18 -4.55 -12.33
C ILE A 198 17.33 -3.57 -12.13
N LYS A 199 18.50 -3.82 -12.71
CA LYS A 199 19.69 -2.95 -12.58
C LYS A 199 19.40 -1.57 -13.17
N GLU A 200 18.80 -1.52 -14.33
CA GLU A 200 18.47 -0.27 -15.02
C GLU A 200 17.36 0.51 -14.29
N ALA A 201 16.35 -0.20 -13.76
CA ALA A 201 15.33 0.42 -12.92
C ALA A 201 15.91 0.93 -11.59
N ALA A 202 16.86 0.23 -10.98
CA ALA A 202 17.55 0.71 -9.79
C ALA A 202 18.28 2.04 -10.06
N ARG A 203 18.93 2.19 -11.22
CA ARG A 203 19.50 3.46 -11.69
C ARG A 203 18.44 4.57 -11.84
N ALA A 204 17.26 4.23 -12.35
CA ALA A 204 16.15 5.16 -12.49
C ALA A 204 15.58 5.63 -11.14
N PHE A 205 15.56 4.78 -10.12
CA PHE A 205 15.13 5.12 -8.77
C PHE A 205 16.19 5.82 -7.91
N THR A 206 17.39 6.06 -8.42
CA THR A 206 18.41 6.83 -7.70
C THR A 206 17.92 8.24 -7.40
N GLY A 207 18.28 8.78 -6.24
CA GLY A 207 17.87 10.12 -5.82
C GLY A 207 16.50 10.21 -5.14
N TRP A 208 15.71 9.15 -5.13
CA TRP A 208 14.47 9.10 -4.35
C TRP A 208 14.80 8.96 -2.86
N GLN A 209 14.47 9.97 -2.09
CA GLN A 209 14.78 10.09 -0.67
C GLN A 209 13.59 10.67 0.10
N PHE A 210 13.75 10.86 1.39
CA PHE A 210 12.76 11.50 2.26
C PHE A 210 13.44 12.38 3.31
N THR A 211 12.69 13.35 3.84
CA THR A 211 13.12 14.20 4.95
C THR A 211 12.82 13.53 6.30
N PRO A 212 13.42 13.98 7.40
CA PRO A 212 13.08 13.50 8.74
C PRO A 212 11.61 13.70 9.11
N GLU A 213 10.96 14.70 8.54
CA GLU A 213 9.54 15.04 8.72
C GLU A 213 8.60 14.16 7.87
N GLY A 214 9.16 13.20 7.13
CA GLY A 214 8.38 12.24 6.35
C GLY A 214 7.91 12.76 4.99
N GLN A 215 8.60 13.73 4.40
CA GLN A 215 8.29 14.21 3.06
C GLN A 215 9.18 13.55 2.02
N PHE A 216 8.60 13.08 0.92
CA PHE A 216 9.37 12.62 -0.23
C PHE A 216 10.20 13.76 -0.83
N VAL A 217 11.45 13.46 -1.20
CA VAL A 217 12.36 14.41 -1.85
C VAL A 217 13.12 13.70 -2.98
N PHE A 218 13.08 14.27 -4.18
CA PHE A 218 14.00 13.90 -5.26
C PHE A 218 15.28 14.73 -5.15
N ARG A 219 16.44 14.06 -5.21
CA ARG A 219 17.76 14.70 -5.13
C ARG A 219 18.52 14.50 -6.44
N PRO A 220 18.47 15.45 -7.37
CA PRO A 220 19.13 15.33 -8.69
C PRO A 220 20.64 15.07 -8.60
N GLN A 221 21.31 15.63 -7.59
CA GLN A 221 22.77 15.52 -7.44
C GLN A 221 23.27 14.08 -7.28
N VAL A 222 22.41 13.17 -6.80
CA VAL A 222 22.73 11.76 -6.61
C VAL A 222 21.95 10.84 -7.55
N HIS A 223 21.14 11.42 -8.46
CA HIS A 223 20.45 10.69 -9.52
C HIS A 223 21.37 10.33 -10.67
N ASP A 224 21.15 9.17 -11.29
CA ASP A 224 21.82 8.73 -12.52
C ASP A 224 21.06 9.28 -13.73
N GLU A 225 21.63 10.30 -14.39
CA GLU A 225 21.05 10.95 -15.56
C GLU A 225 21.37 10.21 -16.89
N GLY A 226 22.19 9.15 -16.84
CA GLY A 226 22.57 8.37 -18.03
C GLY A 226 21.37 7.67 -18.66
N GLU A 227 21.52 7.32 -19.94
CA GLU A 227 20.55 6.45 -20.64
C GLU A 227 20.42 5.09 -19.93
N LYS A 228 19.22 4.58 -19.87
CA LYS A 228 18.85 3.29 -19.26
C LYS A 228 18.01 2.50 -20.26
N THR A 229 18.16 1.18 -20.27
CA THR A 229 17.34 0.30 -21.11
C THR A 229 16.47 -0.58 -20.21
N ILE A 230 15.16 -0.35 -20.20
CA ILE A 230 14.18 -1.07 -19.35
C ILE A 230 13.08 -1.62 -20.24
N PHE A 231 12.82 -2.93 -20.16
CA PHE A 231 11.85 -3.64 -21.01
C PHE A 231 12.05 -3.37 -22.51
N GLY A 232 13.32 -3.26 -22.95
CA GLY A 232 13.70 -2.97 -24.33
C GLY A 232 13.51 -1.51 -24.79
N LYS A 233 13.06 -0.61 -23.92
CA LYS A 233 12.97 0.83 -24.17
C LYS A 233 14.23 1.52 -23.65
N ALA A 234 14.84 2.38 -24.46
CA ALA A 234 16.01 3.18 -24.07
C ALA A 234 15.61 4.64 -23.84
N GLY A 235 16.19 5.28 -22.78
CA GLY A 235 15.93 6.68 -22.46
C GLY A 235 16.53 7.11 -21.12
N ALA A 236 16.52 8.42 -20.84
CA ALA A 236 16.94 8.99 -19.56
C ALA A 236 15.81 8.87 -18.51
N PHE A 237 15.43 7.64 -18.18
CA PHE A 237 14.28 7.34 -17.33
C PHE A 237 14.52 7.69 -15.86
N VAL A 238 13.45 8.13 -15.18
CA VAL A 238 13.35 8.34 -13.74
C VAL A 238 12.40 7.32 -13.12
N GLY A 239 12.29 7.30 -11.79
CA GLY A 239 11.47 6.30 -11.09
C GLY A 239 10.00 6.28 -11.49
N GLU A 240 9.44 7.45 -11.81
CA GLU A 240 8.07 7.60 -12.31
C GLU A 240 7.85 6.89 -13.65
N ASP A 241 8.84 6.95 -14.55
CA ASP A 241 8.79 6.27 -15.85
C ASP A 241 8.79 4.75 -15.68
N VAL A 242 9.58 4.22 -14.73
CA VAL A 242 9.57 2.80 -14.40
C VAL A 242 8.19 2.34 -13.94
N ILE A 243 7.55 3.10 -13.04
CA ILE A 243 6.19 2.78 -12.57
C ILE A 243 5.19 2.83 -13.72
N ALA A 244 5.30 3.82 -14.63
CA ALA A 244 4.45 3.90 -15.81
C ALA A 244 4.62 2.67 -16.73
N MET A 245 5.86 2.25 -17.01
CA MET A 245 6.15 1.05 -17.81
C MET A 245 5.58 -0.23 -17.17
N LEU A 246 5.64 -0.35 -15.85
CA LEU A 246 5.04 -1.48 -15.13
C LEU A 246 3.52 -1.51 -15.27
N LEU A 247 2.86 -0.35 -15.31
CA LEU A 247 1.42 -0.24 -15.52
C LEU A 247 1.01 -0.46 -16.98
N GLU A 248 1.89 -0.20 -17.96
CA GLU A 248 1.67 -0.57 -19.36
C GLU A 248 1.70 -2.10 -19.59
N ASN A 249 2.38 -2.83 -18.71
CA ASN A 249 2.47 -4.27 -18.82
C ASN A 249 1.19 -4.95 -18.30
N ARG A 250 0.47 -5.67 -19.18
CA ARG A 250 -0.77 -6.39 -18.84
C ARG A 250 -0.58 -7.44 -17.74
N GLN A 251 0.65 -7.93 -17.56
CA GLN A 251 0.97 -8.87 -16.51
C GLN A 251 0.74 -8.25 -15.10
N THR A 252 0.97 -6.95 -14.94
CA THR A 252 0.63 -6.23 -13.69
C THR A 252 -0.86 -6.35 -13.36
N ALA A 253 -1.73 -6.10 -14.33
CA ALA A 253 -3.18 -6.23 -14.11
C ALA A 253 -3.55 -7.66 -13.73
N ARG A 254 -2.99 -8.67 -14.43
CA ARG A 254 -3.24 -10.08 -14.12
C ARG A 254 -2.75 -10.46 -12.72
N PHE A 255 -1.55 -10.07 -12.38
CA PHE A 255 -0.94 -10.38 -11.08
C PHE A 255 -1.74 -9.79 -9.91
N ILE A 256 -2.11 -8.50 -10.01
CA ILE A 256 -2.91 -7.83 -8.98
C ILE A 256 -4.32 -8.43 -8.89
N THR A 257 -4.97 -8.66 -10.03
CA THR A 257 -6.30 -9.28 -10.05
C THR A 257 -6.28 -10.67 -9.42
N ALA A 258 -5.28 -11.49 -9.71
CA ALA A 258 -5.13 -12.81 -9.13
C ALA A 258 -4.96 -12.76 -7.59
N LYS A 259 -4.20 -11.80 -7.08
CA LYS A 259 -4.05 -11.58 -5.63
C LYS A 259 -5.35 -11.14 -4.97
N ILE A 260 -6.07 -10.19 -5.58
CA ILE A 260 -7.38 -9.72 -5.10
C ILE A 260 -8.39 -10.89 -5.14
N TYR A 261 -8.44 -11.65 -6.22
CA TYR A 261 -9.31 -12.81 -6.35
C TYR A 261 -9.08 -13.81 -5.21
N ARG A 262 -7.81 -14.16 -4.94
CA ARG A 262 -7.47 -15.10 -3.85
C ARG A 262 -7.88 -14.60 -2.47
N PHE A 263 -7.81 -13.32 -2.22
CA PHE A 263 -8.17 -12.74 -0.94
C PHE A 263 -9.70 -12.59 -0.74
N PHE A 264 -10.42 -12.20 -1.79
CA PHE A 264 -11.84 -11.84 -1.69
C PHE A 264 -12.79 -12.91 -2.22
N VAL A 265 -12.36 -13.81 -3.10
CA VAL A 265 -13.23 -14.76 -3.78
C VAL A 265 -12.91 -16.20 -3.38
N ASN A 266 -11.77 -16.73 -3.78
CA ASN A 266 -11.40 -18.12 -3.53
C ASN A 266 -9.87 -18.25 -3.50
N GLU A 267 -9.35 -19.03 -2.56
CA GLU A 267 -7.93 -19.37 -2.47
C GLU A 267 -7.42 -20.03 -3.76
N THR A 268 -8.23 -20.89 -4.37
CA THR A 268 -7.96 -21.48 -5.68
C THR A 268 -8.43 -20.55 -6.79
N GLU A 269 -7.50 -20.14 -7.65
CA GLU A 269 -7.74 -19.23 -8.75
C GLU A 269 -8.54 -19.91 -9.89
N ASP A 270 -9.67 -19.33 -10.28
CA ASP A 270 -10.29 -19.60 -11.58
C ASP A 270 -9.59 -18.73 -12.64
N LYS A 271 -8.68 -19.35 -13.39
CA LYS A 271 -7.84 -18.65 -14.37
C LYS A 271 -8.67 -17.86 -15.39
N LYS A 272 -9.80 -18.43 -15.87
CA LYS A 272 -10.64 -17.78 -16.88
C LYS A 272 -11.30 -16.52 -16.31
N GLN A 273 -11.84 -16.58 -15.09
CA GLN A 273 -12.43 -15.43 -14.43
C GLN A 273 -11.37 -14.36 -14.14
N VAL A 274 -10.21 -14.75 -13.60
CA VAL A 274 -9.12 -13.83 -13.31
C VAL A 274 -8.63 -13.14 -14.58
N ASP A 275 -8.47 -13.84 -15.69
CA ASP A 275 -8.01 -13.26 -16.96
C ASP A 275 -9.04 -12.27 -17.53
N GLU A 276 -10.35 -12.53 -17.38
CA GLU A 276 -11.39 -11.60 -17.83
C GLU A 276 -11.44 -10.35 -16.93
N LEU A 277 -11.42 -10.51 -15.61
CA LEU A 277 -11.35 -9.40 -14.66
C LEU A 277 -10.07 -8.56 -14.86
N ALA A 278 -8.93 -9.19 -15.13
CA ALA A 278 -7.67 -8.51 -15.40
C ALA A 278 -7.72 -7.65 -16.66
N LYS A 279 -8.38 -8.13 -17.74
CA LYS A 279 -8.60 -7.35 -18.96
C LYS A 279 -9.43 -6.10 -18.69
N GLN A 280 -10.50 -6.23 -17.90
CA GLN A 280 -11.35 -5.09 -17.51
C GLN A 280 -10.57 -4.12 -16.63
N PHE A 281 -9.82 -4.62 -15.65
CA PHE A 281 -8.98 -3.83 -14.75
C PHE A 281 -7.91 -3.03 -15.50
N TYR A 282 -7.22 -3.65 -16.46
CA TYR A 282 -6.28 -2.97 -17.34
C TYR A 282 -6.96 -1.85 -18.16
N LYS A 283 -8.11 -2.15 -18.81
CA LYS A 283 -8.85 -1.20 -19.66
C LYS A 283 -9.41 -0.01 -18.89
N SER A 284 -9.74 -0.19 -17.60
CA SER A 284 -10.22 0.88 -16.72
C SER A 284 -9.09 1.77 -16.18
N SER A 285 -7.85 1.62 -16.65
CA SER A 285 -6.66 2.24 -16.06
C SER A 285 -6.52 1.88 -14.59
N TYR A 286 -6.70 0.57 -14.29
CA TYR A 286 -6.54 0.00 -12.97
C TYR A 286 -7.51 0.54 -11.90
N ASP A 287 -8.77 0.74 -12.24
CA ASP A 287 -9.82 1.17 -11.30
C ASP A 287 -10.18 0.05 -10.32
N ILE A 288 -9.71 0.17 -9.08
CA ILE A 288 -9.94 -0.82 -8.01
C ILE A 288 -11.43 -0.91 -7.66
N THR A 289 -12.13 0.22 -7.58
CA THR A 289 -13.57 0.22 -7.33
C THR A 289 -14.33 -0.59 -8.37
N GLY A 290 -14.09 -0.33 -9.67
CA GLY A 290 -14.75 -1.07 -10.76
C GLY A 290 -14.42 -2.57 -10.76
N LEU A 291 -13.18 -2.94 -10.41
CA LEU A 291 -12.81 -4.35 -10.24
C LEU A 291 -13.60 -4.99 -9.09
N MET A 292 -13.68 -4.33 -7.93
CA MET A 292 -14.39 -4.85 -6.76
C MET A 292 -15.91 -4.91 -6.99
N GLU A 293 -16.49 -3.96 -7.71
CA GLU A 293 -17.90 -4.01 -8.13
C GLU A 293 -18.20 -5.20 -9.07
N SER A 294 -17.20 -5.61 -9.88
CA SER A 294 -17.30 -6.79 -10.74
C SER A 294 -17.16 -8.11 -9.96
N ILE A 295 -16.51 -8.09 -8.79
CA ILE A 295 -16.29 -9.25 -7.92
C ILE A 295 -17.51 -9.51 -7.02
N PHE A 296 -18.18 -8.48 -6.50
CA PHE A 296 -19.32 -8.59 -5.59
C PHE A 296 -20.67 -8.46 -6.28
#